data_de193cd2cdb235d4b6334b999d2abbfe
#
_entry.id   de193cd2cdb235d4b6334b999d2abbfe
#
_cell.length_a   1.000
_cell.length_b   1.000
_cell.length_c   1.000
_cell.angle_alpha   90.00
_cell.angle_beta   90.00
_cell.angle_gamma   90.00
#
_symmetry.space_group_name_H-M   'P 1'
#
loop_
_entity.id
_entity.type
_entity.pdbx_description
1 polymer ?
#
loop_
_entity_poly.entity_id
_entity_poly.type
_entity_poly.pdbx_seq_one_letter_code
_entity_poly.pdbx_strand_id
1 'polypeptide(L)'
;MRRDTHLIIRSILKDIQVELKDEFDKNFERQGFFSEKWQRRKSPTRPGGAILVDTGSLRRSIRNKVTDNSVVFYTDLPYAGIHNEGGEIVVTARMKRYFWHRYYAATGAFGRRKDGSPRQDKRTVRLGDEAEFWRFMALKKVGTKIKIPRRKFLGAGPEVEKAVREIIEENLNEYFNGKRLL
;
A
#
# COMPACT_ATOMS: atom_id res chain seq x y z
N MET A 1 -26.37 -3.07 -34.76
CA MET A 1 -25.69 -4.24 -34.16
C MET A 1 -24.21 -3.98 -33.79
N ARG A 2 -23.27 -3.68 -34.73
CA ARG A 2 -21.84 -3.40 -34.32
C ARG A 2 -21.65 -2.17 -33.43
N ARG A 3 -22.41 -1.09 -33.62
CA ARG A 3 -22.35 0.12 -32.79
C ARG A 3 -22.82 -0.13 -31.36
N ASP A 4 -23.87 -0.90 -31.22
CA ASP A 4 -24.48 -1.21 -29.91
C ASP A 4 -23.55 -2.08 -29.04
N THR A 5 -22.91 -3.08 -29.68
CA THR A 5 -21.89 -3.92 -28.96
C THR A 5 -20.71 -3.12 -28.45
N HIS A 6 -20.23 -2.15 -29.23
CA HIS A 6 -19.11 -1.29 -28.79
C HIS A 6 -19.52 -0.38 -27.63
N LEU A 7 -20.75 0.11 -27.62
CA LEU A 7 -21.27 0.94 -26.52
C LEU A 7 -21.38 0.17 -25.21
N ILE A 8 -21.88 -1.07 -25.25
CA ILE A 8 -21.99 -1.88 -24.03
C ILE A 8 -20.60 -2.28 -23.49
N ILE A 9 -19.66 -2.68 -24.35
CA ILE A 9 -18.29 -2.97 -23.91
C ILE A 9 -17.67 -1.74 -23.22
N ARG A 10 -17.84 -0.57 -23.79
CA ARG A 10 -17.32 0.68 -23.21
C ARG A 10 -17.96 1.01 -21.88
N SER A 11 -19.26 0.75 -21.71
CA SER A 11 -19.96 0.92 -20.45
C SER A 11 -19.41 -0.03 -19.38
N ILE A 12 -19.30 -1.32 -19.70
CA ILE A 12 -18.72 -2.34 -18.80
C ILE A 12 -17.32 -1.96 -18.35
N LEU A 13 -16.44 -1.55 -19.28
CA LEU A 13 -15.08 -1.15 -18.95
C LEU A 13 -15.04 0.09 -18.04
N LYS A 14 -15.97 1.03 -18.23
CA LYS A 14 -16.09 2.21 -17.39
C LYS A 14 -16.54 1.84 -15.96
N ASP A 15 -17.48 0.94 -15.81
CA ASP A 15 -17.96 0.50 -14.50
C ASP A 15 -16.88 -0.30 -13.77
N ILE A 16 -16.18 -1.21 -14.47
CA ILE A 16 -14.99 -1.90 -13.94
C ILE A 16 -13.93 -0.89 -13.49
N GLN A 17 -13.68 0.15 -14.27
CA GLN A 17 -12.72 1.21 -13.92
C GLN A 17 -13.09 1.89 -12.61
N VAL A 18 -14.35 2.29 -12.45
CA VAL A 18 -14.83 3.03 -11.28
C VAL A 18 -14.81 2.13 -10.05
N GLU A 19 -15.42 0.96 -10.14
CA GLU A 19 -15.61 0.08 -9.00
C GLU A 19 -14.29 -0.52 -8.50
N LEU A 20 -13.45 -1.04 -9.38
CA LEU A 20 -12.15 -1.57 -8.96
C LEU A 20 -11.21 -0.48 -8.45
N LYS A 21 -11.29 0.75 -8.95
CA LYS A 21 -10.52 1.86 -8.39
C LYS A 21 -10.90 2.13 -6.94
N ASP A 22 -12.19 2.14 -6.64
CA ASP A 22 -12.72 2.31 -5.29
C ASP A 22 -12.34 1.13 -4.38
N GLU A 23 -12.47 -0.10 -4.86
CA GLU A 23 -12.09 -1.29 -4.11
C GLU A 23 -10.60 -1.34 -3.79
N PHE A 24 -9.71 -0.97 -4.73
CA PHE A 24 -8.28 -0.87 -4.46
C PHE A 24 -7.94 0.25 -3.48
N ASP A 25 -8.67 1.36 -3.48
CA ASP A 25 -8.55 2.42 -2.48
C ASP A 25 -8.98 1.93 -1.08
N LYS A 26 -10.11 1.23 -0.99
CA LYS A 26 -10.63 0.62 0.24
C LYS A 26 -9.67 -0.43 0.85
N ASN A 27 -8.78 -1.07 0.07
CA ASN A 27 -7.78 -1.97 0.60
C ASN A 27 -6.86 -1.29 1.63
N PHE A 28 -6.57 -0.01 1.46
CA PHE A 28 -5.79 0.77 2.44
C PHE A 28 -6.57 1.07 3.72
N GLU A 29 -7.89 1.23 3.64
CA GLU A 29 -8.76 1.41 4.81
C GLU A 29 -8.95 0.10 5.57
N ARG A 30 -9.20 -0.99 4.85
CA ARG A 30 -9.35 -2.34 5.39
C ARG A 30 -8.04 -2.90 5.96
N GLN A 31 -6.88 -2.31 5.60
CA GLN A 31 -5.53 -2.80 5.93
C GLN A 31 -5.30 -4.23 5.42
N GLY A 32 -5.73 -4.49 4.17
CA GLY A 32 -5.71 -5.81 3.54
C GLY A 32 -6.01 -5.72 2.05
N PHE A 33 -5.93 -6.85 1.35
CA PHE A 33 -6.41 -6.99 -0.02
C PHE A 33 -7.74 -7.74 0.04
N PHE A 34 -8.83 -7.04 -0.16
CA PHE A 34 -10.18 -7.55 0.08
C PHE A 34 -10.31 -8.19 1.47
N SER A 35 -10.46 -9.51 1.55
CA SER A 35 -10.60 -10.27 2.80
C SER A 35 -9.25 -10.60 3.47
N GLU A 36 -8.15 -10.62 2.70
CA GLU A 36 -6.82 -10.98 3.18
C GLU A 36 -6.16 -9.80 3.93
N LYS A 37 -6.04 -9.90 5.27
CA LYS A 37 -5.41 -8.85 6.09
C LYS A 37 -3.90 -8.80 5.90
N TRP A 38 -3.34 -7.58 5.84
CA TRP A 38 -1.90 -7.39 5.76
C TRP A 38 -1.20 -7.74 7.07
N GLN A 39 -0.02 -8.36 6.96
CA GLN A 39 0.83 -8.61 8.11
C GLN A 39 1.18 -7.30 8.81
N ARG A 40 1.00 -7.27 10.14
CA ARG A 40 1.30 -6.11 10.97
C ARG A 40 2.78 -5.71 10.86
N ARG A 41 3.02 -4.43 11.06
CA ARG A 41 4.36 -3.84 11.07
C ARG A 41 5.11 -4.29 12.33
N LYS A 42 6.37 -4.69 12.16
CA LYS A 42 7.27 -5.03 13.29
C LYS A 42 8.07 -3.81 13.78
N SER A 43 8.16 -2.74 12.97
CA SER A 43 8.92 -1.54 13.32
C SER A 43 8.17 -0.66 14.32
N PRO A 44 8.83 -0.16 15.39
CA PRO A 44 8.24 0.75 16.36
C PRO A 44 8.15 2.20 15.87
N THR A 45 8.64 2.51 14.67
CA THR A 45 8.73 3.89 14.17
C THR A 45 7.38 4.61 14.04
N ARG A 46 6.28 3.86 13.89
CA ARG A 46 4.90 4.39 13.85
C ARG A 46 3.93 3.41 14.53
N PRO A 47 3.98 3.27 15.84
CA PRO A 47 3.06 2.39 16.57
C PRO A 47 1.61 2.82 16.32
N GLY A 48 0.74 1.86 15.98
CA GLY A 48 -0.68 2.11 15.68
C GLY A 48 -0.97 2.81 14.34
N GLY A 49 0.06 3.20 13.57
CA GLY A 49 -0.12 3.81 12.25
C GLY A 49 -0.60 2.79 11.21
N ALA A 50 -1.49 3.23 10.32
CA ALA A 50 -1.98 2.41 9.22
C ALA A 50 -0.83 1.91 8.32
N ILE A 51 -0.90 0.66 7.89
CA ILE A 51 0.10 0.01 7.04
C ILE A 51 -0.01 0.59 5.63
N LEU A 52 1.12 0.84 4.97
CA LEU A 52 1.23 1.45 3.64
C LEU A 52 0.59 2.85 3.50
N VAL A 53 0.10 3.44 4.61
CA VAL A 53 -0.45 4.79 4.64
C VAL A 53 0.41 5.65 5.55
N ASP A 54 1.43 6.32 5.00
CA ASP A 54 2.22 7.33 5.71
C ASP A 54 1.76 8.74 5.34
N THR A 55 2.19 9.22 4.20
CA THR A 55 1.73 10.47 3.60
C THR A 55 0.50 10.27 2.71
N GLY A 56 0.09 9.01 2.49
CA GLY A 56 -0.93 8.62 1.53
C GLY A 56 -0.46 8.60 0.08
N SER A 57 0.83 8.84 -0.17
CA SER A 57 1.38 8.91 -1.54
C SER A 57 1.15 7.62 -2.33
N LEU A 58 1.35 6.44 -1.72
CA LEU A 58 1.12 5.16 -2.39
C LEU A 58 -0.36 4.98 -2.76
N ARG A 59 -1.27 5.23 -1.82
CA ARG A 59 -2.72 5.16 -2.05
C ARG A 59 -3.14 6.07 -3.20
N ARG A 60 -2.70 7.33 -3.20
CA ARG A 60 -3.02 8.31 -4.25
C ARG A 60 -2.30 8.10 -5.58
N SER A 61 -1.28 7.24 -5.62
CA SER A 61 -0.53 6.98 -6.85
C SER A 61 -1.19 5.94 -7.76
N ILE A 62 -2.21 5.24 -7.29
CA ILE A 62 -2.92 4.24 -8.11
C ILE A 62 -3.67 4.96 -9.22
N ARG A 63 -3.29 4.63 -10.45
CA ARG A 63 -3.88 5.15 -11.69
C ARG A 63 -4.49 4.02 -12.50
N ASN A 64 -5.29 4.37 -13.45
CA ASN A 64 -5.84 3.43 -14.42
C ASN A 64 -5.77 3.99 -15.84
N LYS A 65 -5.81 3.09 -16.81
CA LYS A 65 -5.91 3.38 -18.23
C LYS A 65 -6.93 2.41 -18.83
N VAL A 66 -7.92 2.96 -19.52
CA VAL A 66 -8.90 2.19 -20.26
C VAL A 66 -8.48 2.14 -21.72
N THR A 67 -8.56 0.95 -22.32
CA THR A 67 -8.40 0.68 -23.75
C THR A 67 -9.73 0.20 -24.33
N ASP A 68 -9.78 -0.18 -25.58
CA ASP A 68 -11.02 -0.67 -26.23
C ASP A 68 -11.58 -1.96 -25.61
N ASN A 69 -10.73 -2.75 -24.94
CA ASN A 69 -11.09 -4.06 -24.41
C ASN A 69 -10.54 -4.37 -23.01
N SER A 70 -9.88 -3.42 -22.36
CA SER A 70 -9.28 -3.67 -21.04
C SER A 70 -9.18 -2.42 -20.16
N VAL A 71 -9.12 -2.66 -18.86
CA VAL A 71 -8.76 -1.63 -17.86
C VAL A 71 -7.47 -2.08 -17.18
N VAL A 72 -6.45 -1.22 -17.23
CA VAL A 72 -5.15 -1.49 -16.60
C VAL A 72 -4.97 -0.55 -15.41
N PHE A 73 -4.73 -1.11 -14.23
CA PHE A 73 -4.40 -0.37 -13.02
C PHE A 73 -2.91 -0.46 -12.74
N TYR A 74 -2.29 0.66 -12.39
CA TYR A 74 -0.84 0.74 -12.19
C TYR A 74 -0.46 1.86 -11.24
N THR A 75 0.80 1.88 -10.84
CA THR A 75 1.43 2.96 -10.09
C THR A 75 2.87 3.15 -10.57
N ASP A 76 3.32 4.39 -10.63
CA ASP A 76 4.67 4.75 -11.07
C ASP A 76 5.67 4.80 -9.91
N LEU A 77 5.25 4.50 -8.67
CA LEU A 77 6.13 4.57 -7.52
C LEU A 77 7.09 3.37 -7.49
N PRO A 78 8.41 3.61 -7.47
CA PRO A 78 9.40 2.53 -7.59
C PRO A 78 9.39 1.53 -6.44
N TYR A 79 8.86 1.93 -5.28
CA TYR A 79 8.75 1.05 -4.11
C TYR A 79 7.42 0.28 -4.03
N ALA A 80 6.49 0.55 -4.92
CA ALA A 80 5.17 -0.08 -4.89
C ALA A 80 5.24 -1.60 -5.10
N GLY A 81 6.05 -2.04 -6.06
CA GLY A 81 6.22 -3.47 -6.39
C GLY A 81 6.69 -4.30 -5.19
N ILE A 82 7.72 -3.82 -4.46
CA ILE A 82 8.23 -4.57 -3.29
C ILE A 82 7.20 -4.68 -2.16
N HIS A 83 6.29 -3.72 -2.04
CA HIS A 83 5.20 -3.80 -1.07
C HIS A 83 4.08 -4.72 -1.56
N ASN A 84 3.73 -4.64 -2.84
CA ASN A 84 2.65 -5.43 -3.42
C ASN A 84 2.97 -6.93 -3.44
N GLU A 85 4.18 -7.27 -3.88
CA GLU A 85 4.60 -8.66 -4.09
C GLU A 85 5.41 -9.22 -2.91
N GLY A 86 5.92 -8.36 -2.05
CA GLY A 86 6.92 -8.73 -1.06
C GLY A 86 8.29 -8.94 -1.70
N GLY A 87 9.25 -9.38 -0.91
CA GLY A 87 10.58 -9.67 -1.41
C GLY A 87 11.68 -9.37 -0.42
N GLU A 88 12.88 -9.13 -0.93
CA GLU A 88 14.06 -8.85 -0.12
C GLU A 88 14.74 -7.56 -0.57
N ILE A 89 15.16 -6.74 0.39
CA ILE A 89 15.97 -5.54 0.16
C ILE A 89 17.36 -5.82 0.67
N VAL A 90 18.37 -5.63 -0.16
CA VAL A 90 19.78 -5.77 0.23
C VAL A 90 20.25 -4.48 0.90
N VAL A 91 20.82 -4.59 2.11
CA VAL A 91 21.37 -3.45 2.86
C VAL A 91 22.55 -2.86 2.11
N THR A 92 22.46 -1.60 1.75
CA THR A 92 23.54 -0.84 1.10
C THR A 92 24.26 0.06 2.09
N ALA A 93 25.47 0.53 1.73
CA ALA A 93 26.20 1.52 2.52
C ALA A 93 25.39 2.84 2.69
N ARG A 94 24.61 3.24 1.67
CA ARG A 94 23.71 4.41 1.74
C ARG A 94 22.61 4.20 2.78
N MET A 95 21.99 3.01 2.81
CA MET A 95 20.99 2.67 3.82
C MET A 95 21.56 2.70 5.24
N LYS A 96 22.77 2.17 5.44
CA LYS A 96 23.43 2.23 6.75
C LYS A 96 23.65 3.67 7.22
N ARG A 97 24.11 4.57 6.35
CA ARG A 97 24.23 6.01 6.69
C ARG A 97 22.89 6.60 7.11
N TYR A 98 21.81 6.28 6.38
CA TYR A 98 20.47 6.71 6.74
C TYR A 98 20.02 6.14 8.10
N PHE A 99 20.26 4.86 8.39
CA PHE A 99 19.90 4.25 9.67
C PHE A 99 20.66 4.89 10.84
N TRP A 100 21.95 5.19 10.69
CA TRP A 100 22.73 5.94 11.69
C TRP A 100 22.17 7.35 11.88
N HIS A 101 21.85 8.05 10.81
CA HIS A 101 21.23 9.38 10.92
C HIS A 101 19.92 9.32 11.72
N ARG A 102 19.06 8.34 11.45
CA ARG A 102 17.81 8.16 12.18
C ARG A 102 18.05 7.79 13.66
N TYR A 103 19.05 6.96 13.95
CA TYR A 103 19.46 6.65 15.32
C TYR A 103 19.87 7.90 16.09
N TYR A 104 20.77 8.71 15.55
CA TYR A 104 21.21 9.95 16.22
C TYR A 104 20.08 10.96 16.36
N ALA A 105 19.18 11.08 15.39
CA ALA A 105 18.00 11.92 15.49
C ALA A 105 17.08 11.47 16.64
N ALA A 106 16.86 10.16 16.78
CA ALA A 106 16.04 9.60 17.85
C ALA A 106 16.68 9.77 19.24
N THR A 107 17.98 9.52 19.37
CA THR A 107 18.72 9.71 20.66
C THR A 107 18.83 11.17 21.06
N GLY A 108 19.00 12.09 20.13
CA GLY A 108 19.03 13.54 20.39
C GLY A 108 17.69 14.12 20.84
N ALA A 109 16.60 13.41 20.65
CA ALA A 109 15.28 13.80 21.12
C ALA A 109 14.99 13.43 22.59
N PHE A 110 15.89 12.68 23.26
CA PHE A 110 15.72 12.35 24.67
C PHE A 110 15.86 13.61 25.53
N GLY A 111 14.74 14.07 26.10
CA GLY A 111 14.76 15.13 27.10
C GLY A 111 15.46 14.65 28.37
N ARG A 112 16.25 15.53 28.97
CA ARG A 112 16.82 15.32 30.31
C ARG A 112 16.06 16.13 31.34
N ARG A 113 16.00 15.63 32.59
CA ARG A 113 15.51 16.38 33.73
C ARG A 113 16.56 17.43 34.14
N LYS A 114 16.19 18.36 35.01
CA LYS A 114 17.14 19.40 35.54
C LYS A 114 18.33 18.77 36.26
N ASP A 115 18.16 17.58 36.84
CA ASP A 115 19.22 16.80 37.52
C ASP A 115 20.09 15.97 36.55
N GLY A 116 19.89 16.10 35.25
CA GLY A 116 20.61 15.36 34.21
C GLY A 116 20.12 13.95 33.96
N SER A 117 19.16 13.44 34.73
CA SER A 117 18.59 12.11 34.54
C SER A 117 17.68 12.06 33.29
N PRO A 118 17.59 10.91 32.59
CA PRO A 118 16.66 10.75 31.47
C PRO A 118 15.20 10.80 31.93
N ARG A 119 14.34 11.46 31.19
CA ARG A 119 12.89 11.40 31.40
C ARG A 119 12.36 10.03 31.03
N GLN A 120 11.47 9.48 31.85
CA GLN A 120 10.80 8.19 31.62
C GLN A 120 9.30 8.38 31.34
N ASP A 121 8.95 9.38 30.55
CA ASP A 121 7.58 9.50 30.06
C ASP A 121 7.32 8.62 28.82
N LYS A 122 6.06 8.42 28.47
CA LYS A 122 5.65 7.58 27.32
C LYS A 122 6.32 8.01 26.00
N ARG A 123 6.63 9.29 25.82
CA ARG A 123 7.30 9.82 24.64
C ARG A 123 8.77 9.42 24.62
N THR A 124 9.46 9.53 25.74
CA THR A 124 10.88 9.18 25.88
C THR A 124 11.11 7.67 25.70
N VAL A 125 10.23 6.84 26.31
CA VAL A 125 10.27 5.38 26.12
C VAL A 125 10.07 5.02 24.66
N ARG A 126 9.09 5.62 23.99
CA ARG A 126 8.85 5.39 22.56
C ARG A 126 10.02 5.79 21.66
N LEU A 127 10.70 6.90 21.98
CA LEU A 127 11.90 7.33 21.26
C LEU A 127 13.07 6.37 21.51
N GLY A 128 13.12 5.75 22.69
CA GLY A 128 14.07 4.69 23.03
C GLY A 128 13.92 3.47 22.13
N ASP A 129 12.69 2.97 22.00
CA ASP A 129 12.37 1.84 21.12
C ASP A 129 12.71 2.14 19.65
N GLU A 130 12.41 3.37 19.20
CA GLU A 130 12.75 3.81 17.84
C GLU A 130 14.28 3.88 17.66
N ALA A 131 15.01 4.41 18.63
CA ALA A 131 16.47 4.51 18.59
C ALA A 131 17.11 3.12 18.54
N GLU A 132 16.66 2.18 19.37
CA GLU A 132 17.16 0.80 19.36
C GLU A 132 16.89 0.10 18.04
N PHE A 133 15.70 0.28 17.47
CA PHE A 133 15.38 -0.24 16.16
C PHE A 133 16.35 0.29 15.09
N TRP A 134 16.58 1.60 15.04
CA TRP A 134 17.51 2.18 14.06
C TRP A 134 18.95 1.74 14.28
N ARG A 135 19.39 1.59 15.55
CA ARG A 135 20.70 1.02 15.88
C ARG A 135 20.82 -0.41 15.35
N PHE A 136 19.83 -1.25 15.62
CA PHE A 136 19.79 -2.63 15.10
C PHE A 136 19.90 -2.67 13.58
N MET A 137 19.18 -1.80 12.88
CA MET A 137 19.23 -1.70 11.42
C MET A 137 20.61 -1.21 10.94
N ALA A 138 21.23 -0.24 11.62
CA ALA A 138 22.52 0.31 11.26
C ALA A 138 23.69 -0.67 11.47
N LEU A 139 23.57 -1.59 12.43
CA LEU A 139 24.57 -2.64 12.71
C LEU A 139 24.54 -3.77 11.67
N LYS A 140 23.51 -3.90 10.87
CA LYS A 140 23.48 -4.93 9.80
C LYS A 140 24.65 -4.74 8.83
N LYS A 141 25.27 -5.84 8.41
CA LYS A 141 26.34 -5.80 7.40
C LYS A 141 25.77 -5.38 6.04
N VAL A 142 26.56 -4.66 5.24
CA VAL A 142 26.25 -4.44 3.81
C VAL A 142 26.12 -5.80 3.13
N GLY A 143 25.12 -5.96 2.27
CA GLY A 143 24.80 -7.25 1.65
C GLY A 143 23.75 -8.08 2.42
N THR A 144 23.45 -7.76 3.69
CA THR A 144 22.40 -8.46 4.44
C THR A 144 21.05 -8.23 3.77
N LYS A 145 20.25 -9.27 3.65
CA LYS A 145 18.90 -9.23 3.10
C LYS A 145 17.86 -8.90 4.20
N ILE A 146 16.99 -7.97 3.93
CA ILE A 146 15.85 -7.62 4.77
C ILE A 146 14.58 -8.08 4.06
N LYS A 147 13.87 -9.03 4.65
CA LYS A 147 12.61 -9.54 4.10
C LYS A 147 11.49 -8.50 4.28
N ILE A 148 10.86 -8.13 3.18
CA ILE A 148 9.67 -7.28 3.14
C ILE A 148 8.46 -8.19 2.94
N PRO A 149 7.50 -8.22 3.87
CA PRO A 149 6.32 -9.05 3.71
C PRO A 149 5.45 -8.53 2.57
N ARG A 150 4.84 -9.46 1.84
CA ARG A 150 3.84 -9.13 0.83
C ARG A 150 2.65 -8.43 1.49
N ARG A 151 2.24 -7.33 0.89
CA ARG A 151 1.05 -6.56 1.25
C ARG A 151 0.37 -6.12 -0.02
N LYS A 152 -0.28 -7.08 -0.66
CA LYS A 152 -0.98 -6.84 -1.92
C LYS A 152 -2.03 -5.74 -1.72
N PHE A 153 -2.03 -4.75 -2.58
CA PHE A 153 -3.01 -3.67 -2.59
C PHE A 153 -3.59 -3.44 -3.99
N LEU A 154 -2.95 -4.03 -5.02
CA LEU A 154 -3.30 -3.89 -6.42
C LEU A 154 -3.06 -5.20 -7.16
N GLY A 155 -3.90 -5.52 -8.15
CA GLY A 155 -3.71 -6.65 -9.07
C GLY A 155 -4.88 -7.66 -9.06
N ALA A 156 -4.73 -8.74 -9.82
CA ALA A 156 -5.76 -9.78 -9.96
C ALA A 156 -5.93 -10.61 -8.68
N GLY A 157 -7.09 -11.22 -8.51
CA GLY A 157 -7.40 -12.12 -7.40
C GLY A 157 -8.84 -12.62 -7.53
N PRO A 158 -9.22 -13.67 -6.78
CA PRO A 158 -10.56 -14.26 -6.86
C PRO A 158 -11.68 -13.23 -6.62
N GLU A 159 -11.50 -12.33 -5.67
CA GLU A 159 -12.48 -11.28 -5.37
C GLU A 159 -12.57 -10.24 -6.50
N VAL A 160 -11.44 -9.91 -7.15
CA VAL A 160 -11.43 -9.02 -8.33
C VAL A 160 -12.15 -9.69 -9.51
N GLU A 161 -11.88 -10.97 -9.76
CA GLU A 161 -12.53 -11.73 -10.82
C GLU A 161 -14.04 -11.85 -10.58
N LYS A 162 -14.44 -12.06 -9.32
CA LYS A 162 -15.84 -12.08 -8.91
C LYS A 162 -16.51 -10.74 -9.17
N ALA A 163 -15.91 -9.63 -8.70
CA ALA A 163 -16.44 -8.28 -8.92
C ALA A 163 -16.58 -7.95 -10.40
N VAL A 164 -15.55 -8.26 -11.21
CA VAL A 164 -15.61 -8.06 -12.67
C VAL A 164 -16.73 -8.85 -13.31
N ARG A 165 -16.95 -10.10 -12.90
CA ARG A 165 -18.05 -10.95 -13.42
C ARG A 165 -19.40 -10.34 -13.05
N GLU A 166 -19.61 -9.94 -11.81
CA GLU A 166 -20.84 -9.31 -11.33
C GLU A 166 -21.16 -8.04 -12.13
N ILE A 167 -20.16 -7.17 -12.37
CA ILE A 167 -20.32 -5.96 -13.18
C ILE A 167 -20.71 -6.29 -14.61
N ILE A 168 -20.09 -7.31 -15.22
CA ILE A 168 -20.43 -7.75 -16.58
C ILE A 168 -21.87 -8.25 -16.65
N GLU A 169 -22.26 -9.13 -15.72
CA GLU A 169 -23.61 -9.71 -15.66
C GLU A 169 -24.68 -8.63 -15.48
N GLU A 170 -24.46 -7.67 -14.58
CA GLU A 170 -25.36 -6.55 -14.34
C GLU A 170 -25.53 -5.69 -15.59
N ASN A 171 -24.44 -5.29 -16.23
CA ASN A 171 -24.47 -4.50 -17.46
C ASN A 171 -25.19 -5.21 -18.62
N LEU A 172 -24.96 -6.52 -18.77
CA LEU A 172 -25.62 -7.31 -19.79
C LEU A 172 -27.13 -7.43 -19.52
N ASN A 173 -27.53 -7.68 -18.27
CA ASN A 173 -28.92 -7.74 -17.87
C ASN A 173 -29.64 -6.40 -18.10
N GLU A 174 -29.01 -5.27 -17.76
CA GLU A 174 -29.57 -3.95 -18.04
C GLU A 174 -29.73 -3.68 -19.52
N TYR A 175 -28.76 -4.08 -20.35
CA TYR A 175 -28.81 -3.93 -21.80
C TYR A 175 -29.93 -4.73 -22.40
N PHE A 176 -30.06 -6.02 -22.05
CA PHE A 176 -31.11 -6.90 -22.59
C PHE A 176 -32.52 -6.55 -22.09
N ASN A 177 -32.62 -5.97 -20.89
CA ASN A 177 -33.90 -5.51 -20.34
C ASN A 177 -34.32 -4.10 -20.79
N GLY A 178 -33.58 -3.49 -21.71
CA GLY A 178 -33.89 -2.17 -22.29
C GLY A 178 -33.69 -0.99 -21.31
N LYS A 179 -33.03 -1.17 -20.18
CA LYS A 179 -32.85 -0.13 -19.18
C LYS A 179 -31.67 0.83 -19.48
N ARG A 180 -30.82 0.54 -20.46
CA ARG A 180 -29.58 1.28 -20.75
C ARG A 180 -29.45 1.77 -22.18
N LEU A 181 -30.50 2.29 -22.78
CA LEU A 181 -30.48 2.90 -24.12
C LEU A 181 -30.81 4.42 -24.08
N LEU A 182 -30.48 5.11 -22.99
CA LEU A 182 -30.62 6.58 -22.93
C LEU A 182 -29.28 7.24 -22.64
#